data_1a536ad69997013eca2d4d948d08b537
#
_entry.id   1a536ad69997013eca2d4d948d08b537
#
_cell.length_a   1.000
_cell.length_b   1.000
_cell.length_c   1.000
_cell.angle_alpha   90.00
_cell.angle_beta   90.00
_cell.angle_gamma   90.00
#
_symmetry.space_group_name_H-M   'P 1'
#
loop_
_entity.id
_entity.type
_entity.pdbx_description
1 polymer ?
#
loop_
_entity_poly.entity_id
_entity_poly.type
_entity_poly.pdbx_seq_one_letter_code
_entity_poly.pdbx_strand_id
1 'polypeptide(L)'
;MKTRYQFVVGMDIQSCKEDLFNEIYASEHIPYLTSVPGVLNATRSISEPLRMMLAGEERIMDPGNEPRYSVTYEIDSPDVLLSDAWSTAGERGRWTTDVRPFTSNRRHILRKVIG
;
A
#
# COMPACT_ATOMS: atom_id res chain seq x y z
N MET A 1 13.73 -20.55 9.25
CA MET A 1 12.97 -19.73 8.30
C MET A 1 12.96 -18.29 8.79
N LYS A 2 13.25 -17.34 7.90
CA LYS A 2 13.31 -15.94 8.28
C LYS A 2 11.89 -15.38 8.42
N THR A 3 11.60 -14.74 9.55
CA THR A 3 10.32 -14.07 9.77
C THR A 3 10.18 -12.88 8.84
N ARG A 4 9.00 -12.72 8.24
CA ARG A 4 8.66 -11.59 7.38
C ARG A 4 7.38 -10.93 7.85
N TYR A 5 7.25 -9.67 7.48
CA TYR A 5 6.09 -8.87 7.79
C TYR A 5 5.55 -8.23 6.51
N GLN A 6 4.28 -7.93 6.53
CA GLN A 6 3.60 -7.22 5.46
C GLN A 6 3.06 -5.91 6.03
N PHE A 7 3.55 -4.80 5.50
CA PHE A 7 3.00 -3.48 5.80
C PHE A 7 2.07 -3.09 4.66
N VAL A 8 0.78 -2.99 4.95
CA VAL A 8 -0.26 -2.74 3.95
C VAL A 8 -0.76 -1.31 4.12
N VAL A 9 -0.65 -0.52 3.06
CA VAL A 9 -1.13 0.86 3.02
C VAL A 9 -2.23 0.95 1.99
N GLY A 10 -3.42 1.34 2.43
CA GLY A 10 -4.55 1.58 1.55
C GLY A 10 -4.95 3.04 1.52
N MET A 11 -5.50 3.51 0.41
CA MET A 11 -6.01 4.88 0.30
C MET A 11 -6.90 5.06 -0.92
N ASP A 12 -7.73 6.09 -0.85
CA ASP A 12 -8.46 6.61 -1.99
C ASP A 12 -7.78 7.90 -2.45
N ILE A 13 -7.99 8.25 -3.70
CA ILE A 13 -7.43 9.45 -4.33
C ILE A 13 -8.53 10.22 -5.05
N GLN A 14 -8.48 11.55 -5.01
CA GLN A 14 -9.39 12.36 -5.78
C GLN A 14 -9.29 12.02 -7.27
N SER A 15 -10.42 11.88 -7.96
CA SER A 15 -10.46 11.41 -9.35
C SER A 15 -9.61 12.24 -10.30
N CYS A 16 -9.57 13.57 -10.09
CA CYS A 16 -8.77 14.47 -10.92
C CYS A 16 -7.25 14.30 -10.73
N LYS A 17 -6.82 13.56 -9.69
CA LYS A 17 -5.41 13.30 -9.39
C LYS A 17 -5.02 11.84 -9.62
N GLU A 18 -5.93 11.01 -10.10
CA GLU A 18 -5.69 9.56 -10.19
C GLU A 18 -4.54 9.21 -11.13
N ASP A 19 -4.46 9.85 -12.29
CA ASP A 19 -3.37 9.58 -13.24
C ASP A 19 -2.02 9.99 -12.66
N LEU A 20 -1.95 11.17 -12.04
CA LEU A 20 -0.73 11.65 -11.40
C LEU A 20 -0.34 10.76 -10.21
N PHE A 21 -1.31 10.33 -9.42
CA PHE A 21 -1.11 9.39 -8.32
C PHE A 21 -0.42 8.11 -8.82
N ASN A 22 -0.95 7.51 -9.88
CA ASN A 22 -0.39 6.26 -10.41
C ASN A 22 1.01 6.48 -10.99
N GLU A 23 1.24 7.60 -11.69
CA GLU A 23 2.55 7.92 -12.24
C GLU A 23 3.60 8.11 -11.14
N ILE A 24 3.29 8.92 -10.14
CA ILE A 24 4.23 9.22 -9.05
C ILE A 24 4.50 7.98 -8.20
N TYR A 25 3.46 7.19 -7.92
CA TYR A 25 3.64 5.96 -7.16
C TYR A 25 4.61 5.01 -7.86
N ALA A 26 4.42 4.80 -9.16
CA ALA A 26 5.23 3.85 -9.92
C ALA A 26 6.65 4.37 -10.18
N SER A 27 6.82 5.65 -10.48
CA SER A 27 8.12 6.20 -10.91
C SER A 27 8.96 6.76 -9.77
N GLU A 28 8.36 7.13 -8.65
CA GLU A 28 9.06 7.77 -7.53
C GLU A 28 8.86 7.06 -6.21
N HIS A 29 7.62 6.99 -5.73
CA HIS A 29 7.35 6.58 -4.35
C HIS A 29 7.76 5.13 -4.08
N ILE A 30 7.35 4.20 -4.94
CA ILE A 30 7.74 2.79 -4.82
C ILE A 30 9.26 2.61 -4.96
N PRO A 31 9.93 3.17 -5.98
CA PRO A 31 11.39 3.06 -6.06
C PRO A 31 12.12 3.61 -4.85
N TYR A 32 11.69 4.74 -4.30
CA TYR A 32 12.32 5.31 -3.10
C TYR A 32 12.15 4.39 -1.90
N LEU A 33 10.94 3.89 -1.65
CA LEU A 33 10.67 3.05 -0.49
C LEU A 33 11.29 1.67 -0.62
N THR A 34 11.36 1.10 -1.82
CA THR A 34 12.01 -0.22 -2.02
C THR A 34 13.52 -0.16 -1.92
N SER A 35 14.13 1.02 -1.98
CA SER A 35 15.56 1.19 -1.75
C SER A 35 15.93 1.18 -0.26
N VAL A 36 14.95 1.27 0.64
CA VAL A 36 15.20 1.28 2.09
C VAL A 36 15.68 -0.09 2.55
N PRO A 37 16.77 -0.15 3.36
CA PRO A 37 17.24 -1.43 3.90
C PRO A 37 16.14 -2.15 4.68
N GLY A 38 15.95 -3.43 4.40
CA GLY A 38 14.92 -4.26 5.04
C GLY A 38 13.60 -4.31 4.28
N VAL A 39 13.41 -3.48 3.26
CA VAL A 39 12.26 -3.60 2.35
C VAL A 39 12.61 -4.61 1.28
N LEU A 40 11.88 -5.72 1.26
CA LEU A 40 12.16 -6.86 0.37
C LEU A 40 11.40 -6.74 -0.94
N ASN A 41 10.18 -6.20 -0.90
CA ASN A 41 9.32 -6.12 -2.07
C ASN A 41 8.17 -5.15 -1.81
N ALA A 42 7.56 -4.64 -2.88
CA ALA A 42 6.35 -3.83 -2.84
C ALA A 42 5.44 -4.24 -3.98
N THR A 43 4.16 -4.49 -3.67
CA THR A 43 3.16 -4.89 -4.65
C THR A 43 1.96 -3.95 -4.54
N ARG A 44 1.65 -3.27 -5.63
CA ARG A 44 0.46 -2.42 -5.72
C ARG A 44 -0.72 -3.23 -6.20
N SER A 45 -1.90 -2.88 -5.71
CA SER A 45 -3.15 -3.50 -6.13
C SER A 45 -4.28 -2.48 -6.14
N ILE A 46 -5.33 -2.82 -6.87
CA ILE A 46 -6.57 -2.05 -6.89
C ILE A 46 -7.70 -3.00 -6.53
N SER A 47 -8.68 -2.53 -5.75
CA SER A 47 -9.79 -3.39 -5.37
C SER A 47 -10.70 -3.67 -6.56
N GLU A 48 -11.21 -4.89 -6.60
CA GLU A 48 -12.13 -5.37 -7.63
C GLU A 48 -13.42 -5.83 -6.98
N PRO A 49 -14.55 -5.79 -7.70
CA PRO A 49 -15.79 -6.39 -7.19
C PRO A 49 -15.58 -7.86 -6.88
N LEU A 50 -16.03 -8.30 -5.71
CA LEU A 50 -15.87 -9.68 -5.26
C LEU A 50 -17.19 -10.44 -5.39
N ARG A 51 -17.16 -11.50 -6.17
CA ARG A 51 -18.25 -12.47 -6.27
C ARG A 51 -17.67 -13.83 -5.93
N MET A 52 -18.36 -14.59 -5.11
CA MET A 52 -17.85 -15.89 -4.70
C MET A 52 -19.01 -16.84 -4.36
N MET A 53 -18.72 -18.13 -4.42
CA MET A 53 -19.63 -19.16 -3.89
C MET A 53 -19.48 -19.24 -2.38
N LEU A 54 -20.57 -19.15 -1.69
CA LEU A 54 -20.61 -19.29 -0.23
C LEU A 54 -21.88 -20.10 0.13
N ALA A 55 -21.68 -21.21 0.83
CA ALA A 55 -22.77 -22.11 1.24
C ALA A 55 -23.61 -22.56 0.03
N GLY A 56 -22.96 -22.83 -1.12
CA GLY A 56 -23.62 -23.32 -2.32
C GLY A 56 -24.28 -22.27 -3.19
N GLU A 57 -24.17 -20.98 -2.82
CA GLU A 57 -24.79 -19.88 -3.57
C GLU A 57 -23.75 -18.84 -3.98
N GLU A 58 -23.94 -18.26 -5.16
CA GLU A 58 -23.12 -17.12 -5.61
C GLU A 58 -23.56 -15.88 -4.83
N ARG A 59 -22.58 -15.19 -4.25
CA ARG A 59 -22.82 -13.96 -3.48
C ARG A 59 -21.90 -12.86 -3.96
N ILE A 60 -22.44 -11.63 -3.95
CA ILE A 60 -21.65 -10.41 -4.10
C ILE A 60 -21.26 -9.96 -2.71
N MET A 61 -19.94 -9.84 -2.46
CA MET A 61 -19.43 -9.45 -1.15
C MET A 61 -19.16 -7.95 -1.14
N ASP A 62 -19.72 -7.25 -0.15
CA ASP A 62 -19.51 -5.81 0.00
C ASP A 62 -18.22 -5.58 0.80
N PRO A 63 -17.21 -4.89 0.22
CA PRO A 63 -15.98 -4.58 0.95
C PRO A 63 -16.12 -3.44 1.97
N GLY A 64 -17.29 -2.79 2.05
CA GLY A 64 -17.51 -1.62 2.91
C GLY A 64 -16.67 -0.43 2.45
N ASN A 65 -15.95 0.19 3.38
CA ASN A 65 -15.10 1.35 3.11
C ASN A 65 -13.66 0.96 2.74
N GLU A 66 -13.45 -0.24 2.23
CA GLU A 66 -12.10 -0.66 1.84
C GLU A 66 -11.52 0.31 0.81
N PRO A 67 -10.30 0.85 1.03
CA PRO A 67 -9.68 1.75 0.07
C PRO A 67 -9.54 1.11 -1.31
N ARG A 68 -9.68 1.93 -2.34
CA ARG A 68 -9.57 1.46 -3.73
C ARG A 68 -8.17 1.01 -4.08
N TYR A 69 -7.15 1.75 -3.63
CA TYR A 69 -5.75 1.44 -3.89
C TYR A 69 -5.07 0.90 -2.65
N SER A 70 -4.16 -0.03 -2.86
CA SER A 70 -3.37 -0.61 -1.78
C SER A 70 -1.96 -0.92 -2.27
N VAL A 71 -1.01 -0.85 -1.36
CA VAL A 71 0.34 -1.36 -1.59
C VAL A 71 0.74 -2.21 -0.39
N THR A 72 1.31 -3.37 -0.68
CA THR A 72 1.84 -4.28 0.34
C THR A 72 3.36 -4.26 0.24
N TYR A 73 4.00 -3.79 1.30
CA TYR A 73 5.46 -3.84 1.44
C TYR A 73 5.82 -5.08 2.26
N GLU A 74 6.65 -5.95 1.69
CA GLU A 74 7.26 -7.03 2.48
C GLU A 74 8.52 -6.49 3.12
N ILE A 75 8.61 -6.59 4.44
CA ILE A 75 9.73 -6.08 5.22
C ILE A 75 10.25 -7.18 6.16
N ASP A 76 11.52 -7.13 6.50
CA ASP A 76 12.13 -8.15 7.34
C ASP A 76 11.94 -7.90 8.84
N SER A 77 11.59 -6.67 9.22
CA SER A 77 11.35 -6.29 10.62
C SER A 77 10.45 -5.06 10.69
N PRO A 78 9.58 -4.94 11.70
CA PRO A 78 8.82 -3.70 11.94
C PRO A 78 9.72 -2.48 12.16
N ASP A 79 10.96 -2.68 12.59
CA ASP A 79 11.91 -1.59 12.83
C ASP A 79 12.25 -0.82 11.55
N VAL A 80 12.07 -1.44 10.38
CA VAL A 80 12.24 -0.76 9.09
C VAL A 80 11.40 0.50 9.02
N LEU A 81 10.16 0.44 9.54
CA LEU A 81 9.21 1.56 9.50
C LEU A 81 9.58 2.68 10.47
N LEU A 82 10.49 2.42 11.40
CA LEU A 82 10.99 3.39 12.37
C LEU A 82 12.35 3.98 11.95
N SER A 83 12.92 3.50 10.85
CA SER A 83 14.24 3.91 10.41
C SER A 83 14.23 5.30 9.78
N ASP A 84 15.37 5.99 9.87
CA ASP A 84 15.55 7.27 9.19
C ASP A 84 15.47 7.11 7.67
N ALA A 85 15.97 5.99 7.15
CA ALA A 85 15.91 5.68 5.72
C ALA A 85 14.46 5.62 5.22
N TRP A 86 13.57 4.96 5.96
CA TRP A 86 12.15 4.89 5.62
C TRP A 86 11.50 6.29 5.67
N SER A 87 11.75 7.02 6.74
CA SER A 87 11.20 8.37 6.91
C SER A 87 11.63 9.30 5.77
N THR A 88 12.92 9.28 5.44
CA THR A 88 13.46 10.10 4.35
C THR A 88 12.88 9.71 3.00
N ALA A 89 12.85 8.40 2.71
CA ALA A 89 12.33 7.91 1.44
C ALA A 89 10.86 8.25 1.23
N GLY A 90 10.05 8.15 2.28
CA GLY A 90 8.62 8.47 2.23
C GLY A 90 8.32 9.93 1.93
N GLU A 91 9.27 10.82 2.23
CA GLU A 91 9.09 12.26 2.01
C GLU A 91 9.75 12.77 0.72
N ARG A 92 10.46 11.91 -0.03
CA ARG A 92 11.16 12.32 -1.24
C ARG A 92 10.20 12.50 -2.42
N GLY A 93 10.61 13.41 -3.32
CA GLY A 93 9.93 13.60 -4.60
C GLY A 93 8.62 14.36 -4.48
N ARG A 94 7.77 14.17 -5.47
CA ARG A 94 6.52 14.92 -5.62
C ARG A 94 5.36 14.37 -4.78
N TRP A 95 5.58 13.25 -4.08
CA TRP A 95 4.52 12.58 -3.33
C TRP A 95 3.85 13.50 -2.29
N THR A 96 4.67 14.17 -1.48
CA THR A 96 4.17 14.95 -0.34
C THR A 96 3.36 16.17 -0.74
N THR A 97 3.71 16.81 -1.86
CA THR A 97 3.05 18.06 -2.29
C THR A 97 1.98 17.84 -3.33
N ASP A 98 2.22 16.91 -4.26
CA ASP A 98 1.39 16.77 -5.45
C ASP A 98 0.31 15.70 -5.30
N VAL A 99 0.48 14.75 -4.38
CA VAL A 99 -0.41 13.59 -4.25
C VAL A 99 -0.98 13.42 -2.84
N ARG A 100 -0.12 13.36 -1.81
CA ARG A 100 -0.57 13.07 -0.45
C ARG A 100 -1.76 13.92 0.02
N PRO A 101 -1.79 15.26 -0.22
CA PRO A 101 -2.91 16.08 0.23
C PRO A 101 -4.26 15.72 -0.41
N PHE A 102 -4.25 14.98 -1.51
CA PHE A 102 -5.45 14.61 -2.26
C PHE A 102 -5.89 13.18 -1.97
N THR A 103 -5.23 12.51 -1.02
CA THR A 103 -5.62 11.16 -0.59
C THR A 103 -6.59 11.23 0.58
N SER A 104 -7.40 10.17 0.72
CA SER A 104 -8.38 10.03 1.80
C SER A 104 -8.57 8.56 2.13
N ASN A 105 -9.36 8.28 3.15
CA ASN A 105 -9.69 6.92 3.57
C ASN A 105 -8.43 6.06 3.72
N ARG A 106 -7.43 6.59 4.42
CA ARG A 106 -6.13 5.94 4.56
C ARG A 106 -6.19 4.86 5.61
N ARG A 107 -5.56 3.72 5.30
CA ARG A 107 -5.47 2.58 6.22
C ARG A 107 -4.04 2.07 6.23
N HIS A 108 -3.51 1.80 7.43
CA HIS A 108 -2.17 1.28 7.64
C HIS A 108 -2.28 0.04 8.53
N ILE A 109 -1.81 -1.10 8.05
CA ILE A 109 -1.91 -2.38 8.76
C ILE A 109 -0.56 -3.07 8.70
N LEU A 110 -0.11 -3.59 9.83
CA LEU A 110 1.08 -4.44 9.92
C LEU A 110 0.66 -5.87 10.23
N ARG A 111 1.12 -6.81 9.41
CA ARG A 111 0.82 -8.24 9.58
C ARG A 111 2.13 -9.02 9.62
N LYS A 112 2.17 -10.00 10.52
CA LYS A 112 3.30 -10.94 10.59
C LYS A 112 2.95 -12.19 9.79
N VAL A 113 3.87 -12.62 8.95
CA VAL A 113 3.69 -13.86 8.19
C VAL A 113 3.92 -15.05 9.12
N ILE A 114 2.95 -15.95 9.21
CA ILE A 114 2.98 -17.08 10.15
C ILE A 114 2.95 -18.45 9.47
N GLY A 115 3.04 -18.51 8.17
CA GLY A 115 2.96 -19.79 7.49
C GLY A 115 3.69 -19.90 6.18
#